data_7beab8659752922108ac830814c9a004
#
_entry.id   7beab8659752922108ac830814c9a004
#
_cell.length_a   1.000
_cell.length_b   1.000
_cell.length_c   1.000
_cell.angle_alpha   90.00
_cell.angle_beta   90.00
_cell.angle_gamma   90.00
#
_symmetry.space_group_name_H-M   'P 1'
#
loop_
_entity.id
_entity.type
_entity.pdbx_description
1 polymer ?
#
loop_
_entity_poly.entity_id
_entity_poly.type
_entity_poly.pdbx_seq_one_letter_code
_entity_poly.pdbx_strand_id
1 'polypeptide(L)'
;MMHDRAGLRALPEDLVDLDALISAYYEIQPDVSNPAQKVVFGTSGHRGSSLDGAFNEAHILAVTQAIVEYRAAQGVTGPLFVGRDTHGLSEPAWRSVLEVLAGNGVEALVDSRDGFTPTPAVSHAILTHNRQGARQADGLLLTPSHNPPRDGGIKYNPPSGGPAGSDATSAIAARANDLLAQGLAGVKRVPFETARKAVGDYDFLGRYVDDLPAVIDIAAIRAAKVRIGADPLGGAAVAYWGAVAERHGLDLTVVNDAVDPRWAFMPLDTDGKIRMDCSSSSAMANLIGIMKGGAAPHTALYDVATGNDADADRHGVVTPDGGLMNPNHYLAAAISYLFSHRPGWGADTAVGKTLVSSSMIDRVVAGMGRRLLEVPVGFKYFVPGLLDGSVGFGGEESAGAAFLRHDGGVWTTDKDGIQLALLAAEIQAVTGQSASQLYAGLTEKYGAPAYARVDAPASREEKARLAKLSPSDVSAKTLAGEAITDILTAAPGNGEAIGGLKVCTQNAWFAARPSGTEDVYKVYAESFLGPDHLKQVQAEAREVVAGALAG
;
A
#
# COMPACT_ATOMS: atom_id res chain seq x y z
N MET A 1 15.84 8.24 -15.32
CA MET A 1 15.34 8.34 -16.72
C MET A 1 14.38 7.17 -16.95
N MET A 2 13.31 7.36 -17.69
CA MET A 2 12.39 6.30 -18.04
C MET A 2 13.08 5.31 -19.00
N HIS A 3 12.90 4.01 -18.77
CA HIS A 3 13.47 2.96 -19.62
C HIS A 3 12.81 2.99 -21.00
N ASP A 4 13.59 2.73 -22.07
CA ASP A 4 13.11 2.83 -23.47
C ASP A 4 11.94 1.87 -23.80
N ARG A 5 11.84 0.75 -23.07
CA ARG A 5 10.77 -0.24 -23.20
C ARG A 5 9.64 -0.09 -22.16
N ALA A 6 9.60 1.01 -21.39
CA ALA A 6 8.53 1.23 -20.44
C ALA A 6 7.15 1.28 -21.13
N GLY A 7 6.18 0.56 -20.59
CA GLY A 7 4.84 0.40 -21.19
C GLY A 7 4.75 -0.63 -22.33
N LEU A 8 5.86 -1.25 -22.73
CA LEU A 8 5.86 -2.34 -23.72
C LEU A 8 5.82 -3.69 -22.98
N ARG A 9 5.17 -4.67 -23.61
CA ARG A 9 5.05 -6.03 -23.07
C ARG A 9 6.42 -6.63 -22.77
N ALA A 10 6.52 -7.36 -21.66
CA ALA A 10 7.70 -8.12 -21.29
C ALA A 10 8.05 -9.19 -22.35
N LEU A 11 9.33 -9.39 -22.60
CA LEU A 11 9.90 -10.42 -23.45
C LEU A 11 10.39 -11.60 -22.59
N PRO A 12 10.67 -12.78 -23.19
CA PRO A 12 11.15 -13.93 -22.42
C PRO A 12 12.38 -13.67 -21.55
N GLU A 13 13.28 -12.79 -22.00
CA GLU A 13 14.49 -12.39 -21.25
C GLU A 13 14.23 -11.48 -20.03
N ASP A 14 13.06 -10.88 -19.96
CA ASP A 14 12.65 -10.05 -18.82
C ASP A 14 12.03 -10.90 -17.69
N LEU A 15 11.68 -12.16 -18.00
CA LEU A 15 10.97 -13.03 -17.07
C LEU A 15 11.93 -13.67 -16.06
N VAL A 16 11.47 -13.80 -14.83
CA VAL A 16 12.20 -14.54 -13.80
C VAL A 16 12.18 -16.06 -14.13
N ASP A 17 13.32 -16.72 -13.90
CA ASP A 17 13.41 -18.18 -13.87
C ASP A 17 12.85 -18.68 -12.53
N LEU A 18 11.63 -19.24 -12.57
CA LEU A 18 10.94 -19.70 -11.37
C LEU A 18 11.61 -20.92 -10.74
N ASP A 19 12.17 -21.83 -11.53
CA ASP A 19 12.82 -23.02 -10.98
C ASP A 19 14.08 -22.61 -10.22
N ALA A 20 14.88 -21.73 -10.81
CA ALA A 20 16.05 -21.16 -10.13
C ALA A 20 15.66 -20.37 -8.86
N LEU A 21 14.58 -19.58 -8.93
CA LEU A 21 14.07 -18.78 -7.82
C LEU A 21 13.64 -19.68 -6.63
N ILE A 22 12.87 -20.73 -6.91
CA ILE A 22 12.36 -21.66 -5.90
C ILE A 22 13.49 -22.55 -5.35
N SER A 23 14.41 -23.04 -6.20
CA SER A 23 15.57 -23.79 -5.71
C SER A 23 16.43 -22.94 -4.78
N ALA A 24 16.71 -21.70 -5.16
CA ALA A 24 17.45 -20.74 -4.32
C ALA A 24 16.77 -20.50 -2.96
N TYR A 25 15.43 -20.50 -2.91
CA TYR A 25 14.68 -20.34 -1.66
C TYR A 25 15.04 -21.41 -0.63
N TYR A 26 15.19 -22.66 -1.03
CA TYR A 26 15.51 -23.77 -0.14
C TYR A 26 17.03 -24.01 0.05
N GLU A 27 17.84 -23.73 -0.96
CA GLU A 27 19.24 -24.13 -1.01
C GLU A 27 20.20 -23.06 -0.49
N ILE A 28 19.90 -21.75 -0.74
CA ILE A 28 20.77 -20.66 -0.33
C ILE A 28 20.54 -20.36 1.16
N GLN A 29 21.64 -20.47 1.92
CA GLN A 29 21.65 -20.03 3.32
C GLN A 29 22.14 -18.57 3.39
N PRO A 30 21.42 -17.69 4.13
CA PRO A 30 21.82 -16.29 4.24
C PRO A 30 23.14 -16.14 5.02
N ASP A 31 24.00 -15.27 4.54
CA ASP A 31 25.19 -14.83 5.27
C ASP A 31 24.78 -13.80 6.33
N VAL A 32 24.73 -14.21 7.58
CA VAL A 32 24.35 -13.33 8.71
C VAL A 32 25.31 -12.17 8.96
N SER A 33 26.54 -12.22 8.39
CA SER A 33 27.48 -11.11 8.45
C SER A 33 27.21 -10.03 7.41
N ASN A 34 26.49 -10.37 6.32
CA ASN A 34 26.12 -9.45 5.25
C ASN A 34 24.86 -8.65 5.62
N PRO A 35 24.93 -7.32 5.81
CA PRO A 35 23.76 -6.52 6.15
C PRO A 35 22.61 -6.60 5.14
N ALA A 36 22.90 -6.86 3.84
CA ALA A 36 21.89 -6.97 2.78
C ALA A 36 21.08 -8.28 2.85
N GLN A 37 21.59 -9.26 3.61
CA GLN A 37 20.95 -10.57 3.82
C GLN A 37 20.33 -10.71 5.20
N LYS A 38 20.25 -9.64 6.00
CA LYS A 38 19.59 -9.64 7.29
C LYS A 38 18.09 -9.42 7.15
N VAL A 39 17.33 -9.91 8.12
CA VAL A 39 15.92 -9.53 8.26
C VAL A 39 15.83 -8.06 8.63
N VAL A 40 15.20 -7.28 7.75
CA VAL A 40 14.91 -5.86 7.96
C VAL A 40 13.45 -5.62 7.55
N PHE A 41 12.64 -5.16 8.52
CA PHE A 41 11.29 -4.71 8.19
C PHE A 41 11.34 -3.28 7.68
N GLY A 42 10.91 -3.09 6.42
CA GLY A 42 10.70 -1.77 5.83
C GLY A 42 9.40 -1.13 6.32
N THR A 43 8.78 -0.29 5.50
CA THR A 43 7.51 0.37 5.83
C THR A 43 6.37 -0.65 6.06
N SER A 44 6.41 -1.80 5.36
CA SER A 44 5.40 -2.84 5.51
C SER A 44 5.99 -4.23 5.21
N GLY A 45 6.71 -4.81 6.17
CA GLY A 45 7.23 -6.17 6.08
C GLY A 45 8.70 -6.26 5.64
N HIS A 46 9.24 -7.49 5.70
CA HIS A 46 10.53 -7.87 5.16
C HIS A 46 10.35 -8.35 3.72
N ARG A 47 11.20 -7.87 2.80
CA ARG A 47 11.15 -8.20 1.37
C ARG A 47 12.54 -8.47 0.83
N GLY A 48 12.64 -9.31 -0.18
CA GLY A 48 13.89 -9.59 -0.87
C GLY A 48 13.74 -10.69 -1.90
N SER A 49 14.85 -11.06 -2.56
CA SER A 49 14.89 -12.17 -3.49
C SER A 49 15.68 -13.34 -2.90
N SER A 50 15.23 -14.56 -3.18
CA SER A 50 15.95 -15.78 -2.80
C SER A 50 17.30 -15.88 -3.53
N LEU A 51 17.35 -15.38 -4.76
CA LEU A 51 18.58 -15.34 -5.57
C LEU A 51 19.68 -14.45 -4.96
N ASP A 52 19.30 -13.48 -4.14
CA ASP A 52 20.22 -12.54 -3.49
C ASP A 52 20.55 -12.96 -2.03
N GLY A 53 20.02 -14.10 -1.57
CA GLY A 53 20.15 -14.55 -0.17
C GLY A 53 19.40 -13.65 0.82
N ALA A 54 18.37 -12.91 0.37
CA ALA A 54 17.64 -11.94 1.17
C ALA A 54 16.20 -12.37 1.51
N PHE A 55 15.70 -13.45 0.89
CA PHE A 55 14.38 -14.02 1.19
C PHE A 55 14.40 -15.54 0.94
N ASN A 56 14.95 -16.29 1.85
CA ASN A 56 15.13 -17.74 1.77
C ASN A 56 14.35 -18.45 2.90
N GLU A 57 14.22 -19.76 2.84
CA GLU A 57 13.50 -20.55 3.85
C GLU A 57 13.99 -20.21 5.28
N ALA A 58 15.29 -20.08 5.48
CA ALA A 58 15.87 -19.72 6.77
C ALA A 58 15.29 -18.39 7.34
N HIS A 59 15.12 -17.37 6.50
CA HIS A 59 14.48 -16.11 6.90
C HIS A 59 13.05 -16.32 7.36
N ILE A 60 12.27 -17.07 6.59
CA ILE A 60 10.84 -17.30 6.88
C ILE A 60 10.66 -18.10 8.15
N LEU A 61 11.47 -19.14 8.35
CA LEU A 61 11.49 -19.92 9.59
C LEU A 61 11.80 -19.04 10.81
N ALA A 62 12.84 -18.21 10.71
CA ALA A 62 13.27 -17.31 11.78
C ALA A 62 12.22 -16.23 12.07
N VAL A 63 11.70 -15.56 11.03
CA VAL A 63 10.68 -14.50 11.17
C VAL A 63 9.39 -15.06 11.78
N THR A 64 8.93 -16.23 11.30
CA THR A 64 7.70 -16.84 11.81
C THR A 64 7.86 -17.24 13.27
N GLN A 65 9.01 -17.85 13.66
CA GLN A 65 9.29 -18.16 15.07
C GLN A 65 9.34 -16.89 15.93
N ALA A 66 9.97 -15.82 15.44
CA ALA A 66 10.01 -14.53 16.14
C ALA A 66 8.60 -13.92 16.31
N ILE A 67 7.73 -14.04 15.31
CA ILE A 67 6.32 -13.60 15.40
C ILE A 67 5.58 -14.44 16.46
N VAL A 68 5.76 -15.77 16.48
CA VAL A 68 5.15 -16.65 17.49
C VAL A 68 5.56 -16.23 18.90
N GLU A 69 6.85 -15.96 19.12
CA GLU A 69 7.36 -15.52 20.43
C GLU A 69 6.83 -14.12 20.79
N TYR A 70 6.80 -13.18 19.82
CA TYR A 70 6.28 -11.85 20.01
C TYR A 70 4.80 -11.86 20.39
N ARG A 71 3.95 -12.55 19.61
CA ARG A 71 2.50 -12.63 19.89
C ARG A 71 2.21 -13.25 21.27
N ALA A 72 2.98 -14.26 21.66
CA ALA A 72 2.86 -14.86 22.99
C ALA A 72 3.22 -13.85 24.11
N ALA A 73 4.29 -13.08 23.91
CA ALA A 73 4.69 -12.02 24.86
C ALA A 73 3.65 -10.89 24.95
N GLN A 74 2.90 -10.63 23.86
CA GLN A 74 1.79 -9.66 23.85
C GLN A 74 0.46 -10.25 24.35
N GLY A 75 0.41 -11.51 24.75
CA GLY A 75 -0.82 -12.18 25.18
C GLY A 75 -1.82 -12.46 24.06
N VAL A 76 -1.40 -12.45 22.79
CA VAL A 76 -2.25 -12.78 21.65
C VAL A 76 -2.41 -14.30 21.56
N THR A 77 -3.60 -14.80 21.87
CA THR A 77 -3.89 -16.24 21.99
C THR A 77 -4.97 -16.72 21.02
N GLY A 78 -5.58 -15.84 20.24
CA GLY A 78 -6.55 -16.18 19.21
C GLY A 78 -5.91 -16.77 17.96
N PRO A 79 -6.70 -17.05 16.92
CA PRO A 79 -6.18 -17.59 15.68
C PRO A 79 -5.27 -16.59 14.97
N LEU A 80 -4.31 -17.12 14.20
CA LEU A 80 -3.49 -16.34 13.28
C LEU A 80 -3.99 -16.59 11.85
N PHE A 81 -4.47 -15.54 11.19
CA PHE A 81 -4.91 -15.58 9.80
C PHE A 81 -3.72 -15.50 8.86
N VAL A 82 -3.58 -16.44 7.92
CA VAL A 82 -2.46 -16.48 6.98
C VAL A 82 -2.95 -16.32 5.56
N GLY A 83 -2.53 -15.21 4.92
CA GLY A 83 -2.78 -14.91 3.52
C GLY A 83 -1.52 -15.03 2.66
N ARG A 84 -1.70 -15.23 1.35
CA ARG A 84 -0.62 -15.21 0.36
C ARG A 84 -1.09 -14.56 -0.94
N ASP A 85 -0.18 -13.90 -1.63
CA ASP A 85 -0.39 -13.37 -2.97
C ASP A 85 0.12 -14.35 -4.06
N THR A 86 0.17 -13.87 -5.30
CA THR A 86 0.50 -14.66 -6.49
C THR A 86 1.99 -14.68 -6.85
N HIS A 87 2.89 -14.08 -6.03
CA HIS A 87 4.33 -14.15 -6.26
C HIS A 87 4.88 -15.58 -6.13
N GLY A 88 5.88 -15.90 -6.96
CA GLY A 88 6.47 -17.25 -6.99
C GLY A 88 7.04 -17.73 -5.66
N LEU A 89 7.53 -16.81 -4.81
CA LEU A 89 8.03 -17.13 -3.48
C LEU A 89 6.96 -17.19 -2.39
N SER A 90 5.72 -16.75 -2.66
CA SER A 90 4.66 -16.72 -1.64
C SER A 90 4.19 -18.11 -1.24
N GLU A 91 4.09 -19.06 -2.18
CA GLU A 91 3.72 -20.45 -1.87
C GLU A 91 4.77 -21.18 -1.04
N PRO A 92 6.08 -21.25 -1.41
CA PRO A 92 7.08 -21.90 -0.58
C PRO A 92 7.22 -21.24 0.80
N ALA A 93 7.11 -19.90 0.88
CA ALA A 93 7.11 -19.19 2.16
C ALA A 93 5.89 -19.53 3.02
N TRP A 94 4.70 -19.65 2.42
CA TRP A 94 3.47 -20.06 3.11
C TRP A 94 3.61 -21.47 3.72
N ARG A 95 4.21 -22.42 3.01
CA ARG A 95 4.49 -23.75 3.53
C ARG A 95 5.38 -23.69 4.77
N SER A 96 6.50 -22.99 4.67
CA SER A 96 7.45 -22.83 5.79
C SER A 96 6.80 -22.14 7.00
N VAL A 97 5.93 -21.14 6.79
CA VAL A 97 5.14 -20.50 7.84
C VAL A 97 4.25 -21.51 8.56
N LEU A 98 3.48 -22.31 7.82
CA LEU A 98 2.57 -23.28 8.43
C LEU A 98 3.31 -24.34 9.25
N GLU A 99 4.48 -24.79 8.79
CA GLU A 99 5.31 -25.75 9.54
C GLU A 99 5.75 -25.21 10.90
N VAL A 100 6.13 -23.92 10.96
CA VAL A 100 6.53 -23.29 12.22
C VAL A 100 5.32 -23.02 13.11
N LEU A 101 4.21 -22.52 12.56
CA LEU A 101 3.00 -22.27 13.35
C LEU A 101 2.47 -23.56 13.99
N ALA A 102 2.38 -24.64 13.22
CA ALA A 102 1.95 -25.94 13.72
C ALA A 102 2.95 -26.50 14.74
N GLY A 103 4.27 -26.37 14.50
CA GLY A 103 5.32 -26.79 15.43
C GLY A 103 5.29 -26.08 16.78
N ASN A 104 4.68 -24.90 16.84
CA ASN A 104 4.47 -24.12 18.05
C ASN A 104 3.04 -24.22 18.61
N GLY A 105 2.17 -25.02 18.01
CA GLY A 105 0.76 -25.17 18.44
C GLY A 105 -0.08 -23.90 18.26
N VAL A 106 0.26 -23.03 17.31
CA VAL A 106 -0.53 -21.83 16.98
C VAL A 106 -1.72 -22.27 16.13
N GLU A 107 -2.92 -21.85 16.52
CA GLU A 107 -4.13 -22.00 15.73
C GLU A 107 -4.02 -21.09 14.49
N ALA A 108 -3.69 -21.67 13.34
CA ALA A 108 -3.59 -20.94 12.07
C ALA A 108 -4.82 -21.17 11.20
N LEU A 109 -5.30 -20.12 10.52
CA LEU A 109 -6.43 -20.17 9.60
C LEU A 109 -5.99 -19.70 8.20
N VAL A 110 -6.24 -20.53 7.19
CA VAL A 110 -5.89 -20.29 5.78
C VAL A 110 -7.14 -20.26 4.91
N ASP A 111 -7.01 -19.81 3.67
CA ASP A 111 -8.16 -19.77 2.75
C ASP A 111 -8.74 -21.16 2.50
N SER A 112 -10.05 -21.28 2.69
CA SER A 112 -10.80 -22.54 2.53
C SER A 112 -10.84 -23.08 1.09
N ARG A 113 -10.45 -22.24 0.11
CA ARG A 113 -10.36 -22.59 -1.31
C ARG A 113 -8.92 -22.90 -1.75
N ASP A 114 -7.96 -22.85 -0.81
CA ASP A 114 -6.53 -22.91 -1.11
C ASP A 114 -6.09 -21.85 -2.12
N GLY A 115 -6.77 -20.70 -2.11
CA GLY A 115 -6.57 -19.57 -3.02
C GLY A 115 -5.60 -18.53 -2.49
N PHE A 116 -5.59 -17.39 -3.21
CA PHE A 116 -4.83 -16.21 -2.83
C PHE A 116 -5.69 -15.27 -1.99
N THR A 117 -5.06 -14.53 -1.07
CA THR A 117 -5.78 -13.69 -0.13
C THR A 117 -5.22 -12.28 -0.15
N PRO A 118 -6.00 -11.27 -0.57
CA PRO A 118 -5.63 -9.87 -0.50
C PRO A 118 -5.32 -9.40 0.93
N THR A 119 -4.38 -8.46 1.05
CA THR A 119 -4.06 -7.80 2.33
C THR A 119 -5.31 -7.27 3.06
N PRO A 120 -6.25 -6.54 2.42
CA PRO A 120 -7.46 -6.07 3.10
C PRO A 120 -8.38 -7.19 3.59
N ALA A 121 -8.42 -8.34 2.92
CA ALA A 121 -9.25 -9.46 3.37
C ALA A 121 -8.72 -10.08 4.69
N VAL A 122 -7.40 -10.10 4.90
CA VAL A 122 -6.80 -10.51 6.18
C VAL A 122 -7.08 -9.47 7.27
N SER A 123 -6.92 -8.17 6.99
CA SER A 123 -7.29 -7.10 7.92
C SER A 123 -8.76 -7.20 8.35
N HIS A 124 -9.67 -7.39 7.39
CA HIS A 124 -11.10 -7.56 7.63
C HIS A 124 -11.38 -8.80 8.51
N ALA A 125 -10.71 -9.93 8.25
CA ALA A 125 -10.87 -11.16 9.04
C ALA A 125 -10.44 -10.96 10.50
N ILE A 126 -9.27 -10.34 10.73
CA ILE A 126 -8.77 -10.01 12.07
C ILE A 126 -9.78 -9.16 12.82
N LEU A 127 -10.22 -8.06 12.23
CA LEU A 127 -11.13 -7.11 12.88
C LEU A 127 -12.52 -7.72 13.14
N THR A 128 -13.02 -8.52 12.20
CA THR A 128 -14.31 -9.21 12.34
C THR A 128 -14.26 -10.23 13.47
N HIS A 129 -13.16 -10.99 13.58
CA HIS A 129 -12.97 -11.93 14.70
C HIS A 129 -12.85 -11.18 16.03
N ASN A 130 -12.04 -10.14 16.09
CA ASN A 130 -11.73 -9.43 17.33
C ASN A 130 -12.91 -8.64 17.91
N ARG A 131 -13.87 -8.24 17.08
CA ARG A 131 -15.15 -7.67 17.56
C ARG A 131 -16.02 -8.67 18.33
N GLN A 132 -15.88 -9.96 18.06
CA GLN A 132 -16.74 -11.01 18.61
C GLN A 132 -16.05 -11.86 19.69
N GLY A 133 -14.70 -11.87 19.70
CA GLY A 133 -13.93 -12.85 20.44
C GLY A 133 -13.29 -12.35 21.72
N ALA A 134 -13.21 -13.26 22.71
CA ALA A 134 -12.44 -13.04 23.93
C ALA A 134 -10.91 -13.21 23.70
N ARG A 135 -10.51 -13.97 22.68
CA ARG A 135 -9.11 -14.20 22.29
C ARG A 135 -8.79 -13.39 21.04
N GLN A 136 -7.84 -12.47 21.15
CA GLN A 136 -7.44 -11.63 20.03
C GLN A 136 -6.71 -12.41 18.94
N ALA A 137 -7.18 -12.27 17.70
CA ALA A 137 -6.55 -12.77 16.49
C ALA A 137 -5.58 -11.74 15.92
N ASP A 138 -4.63 -12.21 15.13
CA ASP A 138 -3.68 -11.44 14.35
C ASP A 138 -3.49 -12.07 12.96
N GLY A 139 -2.58 -11.55 12.14
CA GLY A 139 -2.42 -12.03 10.77
C GLY A 139 -1.00 -11.96 10.24
N LEU A 140 -0.75 -12.77 9.23
CA LEU A 140 0.50 -12.84 8.51
C LEU A 140 0.20 -12.94 7.01
N LEU A 141 0.94 -12.18 6.21
CA LEU A 141 0.77 -12.17 4.76
C LEU A 141 2.11 -12.43 4.06
N LEU A 142 2.07 -13.33 3.09
CA LEU A 142 3.19 -13.63 2.19
C LEU A 142 2.99 -12.83 0.92
N THR A 143 3.64 -11.67 0.83
CA THR A 143 3.54 -10.75 -0.29
C THR A 143 4.66 -9.71 -0.27
N PRO A 144 5.30 -9.41 -1.40
CA PRO A 144 6.14 -8.24 -1.58
C PRO A 144 5.38 -7.04 -2.19
N SER A 145 4.01 -7.06 -2.22
CA SER A 145 3.14 -6.06 -2.83
C SER A 145 3.41 -5.93 -4.35
N HIS A 146 3.71 -4.74 -4.85
CA HIS A 146 3.97 -4.45 -6.28
C HIS A 146 5.42 -4.70 -6.73
N ASN A 147 6.25 -5.32 -5.91
CA ASN A 147 7.65 -5.61 -6.25
C ASN A 147 7.76 -6.56 -7.45
N PRO A 148 8.92 -6.60 -8.14
CA PRO A 148 9.13 -7.51 -9.26
C PRO A 148 8.88 -8.99 -8.91
N PRO A 149 8.57 -9.84 -9.91
CA PRO A 149 8.27 -11.27 -9.73
C PRO A 149 9.34 -12.09 -9.03
N ARG A 150 10.61 -11.61 -9.04
CA ARG A 150 11.73 -12.26 -8.35
C ARG A 150 11.73 -12.10 -6.83
N ASP A 151 10.91 -11.21 -6.30
CA ASP A 151 10.87 -10.88 -4.88
C ASP A 151 9.83 -11.70 -4.14
N GLY A 152 10.07 -11.91 -2.86
CA GLY A 152 9.11 -12.37 -1.87
C GLY A 152 8.99 -11.38 -0.73
N GLY A 153 7.96 -11.53 0.08
CA GLY A 153 7.71 -10.66 1.24
C GLY A 153 6.92 -11.35 2.34
N ILE A 154 7.09 -10.87 3.56
CA ILE A 154 6.34 -11.31 4.74
C ILE A 154 5.98 -10.11 5.58
N LYS A 155 4.67 -9.95 5.89
CA LYS A 155 4.10 -8.89 6.71
C LYS A 155 3.43 -9.49 7.95
N TYR A 156 3.45 -8.75 9.06
CA TYR A 156 2.69 -9.08 10.26
C TYR A 156 1.68 -7.98 10.58
N ASN A 157 0.44 -8.37 10.78
CA ASN A 157 -0.65 -7.50 11.19
C ASN A 157 -1.11 -7.91 12.60
N PRO A 158 -0.84 -7.09 13.64
CA PRO A 158 -1.27 -7.33 15.01
C PRO A 158 -2.80 -7.29 15.16
N PRO A 159 -3.35 -7.52 16.36
CA PRO A 159 -4.81 -7.53 16.59
C PRO A 159 -5.58 -6.28 16.17
N SER A 160 -4.89 -5.16 15.96
CA SER A 160 -5.47 -3.96 15.36
C SER A 160 -5.82 -4.11 13.86
N GLY A 161 -5.38 -5.20 13.20
CA GLY A 161 -5.70 -5.52 11.81
C GLY A 161 -4.85 -4.82 10.76
N GLY A 162 -4.11 -3.76 11.12
CA GLY A 162 -3.27 -2.98 10.21
C GLY A 162 -1.79 -3.35 10.28
N PRO A 163 -0.91 -2.61 9.57
CA PRO A 163 0.52 -2.86 9.60
C PRO A 163 1.10 -2.70 11.01
N ALA A 164 2.01 -3.60 11.38
CA ALA A 164 2.67 -3.57 12.68
C ALA A 164 3.48 -2.27 12.91
N GLY A 165 3.46 -1.76 14.13
CA GLY A 165 4.27 -0.62 14.56
C GLY A 165 5.77 -0.92 14.54
N SER A 166 6.58 0.15 14.66
CA SER A 166 8.04 0.03 14.60
C SER A 166 8.64 -0.74 15.78
N ASP A 167 8.02 -0.69 16.93
CA ASP A 167 8.36 -1.47 18.12
C ASP A 167 8.22 -2.98 17.88
N ALA A 168 7.07 -3.39 17.34
CA ALA A 168 6.82 -4.78 16.96
C ALA A 168 7.77 -5.26 15.87
N THR A 169 7.90 -4.49 14.77
CA THR A 169 8.76 -4.89 13.64
C THR A 169 10.23 -4.94 14.01
N SER A 170 10.71 -4.02 14.87
CA SER A 170 12.09 -4.03 15.36
C SER A 170 12.35 -5.23 16.28
N ALA A 171 11.43 -5.55 17.19
CA ALA A 171 11.55 -6.71 18.07
C ALA A 171 11.58 -8.02 17.28
N ILE A 172 10.65 -8.17 16.32
CA ILE A 172 10.59 -9.35 15.44
C ILE A 172 11.87 -9.48 14.61
N ALA A 173 12.35 -8.38 13.98
CA ALA A 173 13.56 -8.41 13.17
C ALA A 173 14.81 -8.75 14.01
N ALA A 174 14.96 -8.16 15.18
CA ALA A 174 16.08 -8.47 16.07
C ALA A 174 16.08 -9.96 16.46
N ARG A 175 14.94 -10.48 16.90
CA ARG A 175 14.83 -11.89 17.29
C ARG A 175 15.04 -12.85 16.12
N ALA A 176 14.52 -12.52 14.92
CA ALA A 176 14.73 -13.32 13.72
C ALA A 176 16.23 -13.39 13.34
N ASN A 177 16.94 -12.25 13.40
CA ASN A 177 18.38 -12.23 13.15
C ASN A 177 19.18 -13.01 14.20
N ASP A 178 18.76 -13.00 15.46
CA ASP A 178 19.37 -13.84 16.50
C ASP A 178 19.18 -15.33 16.20
N LEU A 179 17.98 -15.74 15.77
CA LEU A 179 17.71 -17.12 15.37
C LEU A 179 18.54 -17.56 14.16
N LEU A 180 18.69 -16.67 13.16
CA LEU A 180 19.57 -16.92 12.01
C LEU A 180 21.03 -17.10 12.46
N ALA A 181 21.54 -16.23 13.32
CA ALA A 181 22.92 -16.31 13.83
C ALA A 181 23.18 -17.59 14.65
N GLN A 182 22.14 -18.17 15.26
CA GLN A 182 22.19 -19.42 16.01
C GLN A 182 21.92 -20.67 15.13
N GLY A 183 21.90 -20.52 13.80
CA GLY A 183 21.62 -21.64 12.88
C GLY A 183 20.22 -22.23 13.05
N LEU A 184 19.24 -21.40 13.41
CA LEU A 184 17.83 -21.75 13.63
C LEU A 184 17.56 -22.73 14.80
N ALA A 185 18.51 -22.89 15.73
CA ALA A 185 18.41 -23.88 16.82
C ALA A 185 17.16 -23.69 17.71
N GLY A 186 16.58 -22.49 17.76
CA GLY A 186 15.37 -22.17 18.52
C GLY A 186 14.06 -22.32 17.75
N VAL A 187 14.10 -22.64 16.46
CA VAL A 187 12.91 -22.76 15.61
C VAL A 187 12.27 -24.14 15.80
N LYS A 188 10.97 -24.14 16.10
CA LYS A 188 10.16 -25.35 16.17
C LYS A 188 9.35 -25.49 14.89
N ARG A 189 9.55 -26.59 14.16
CA ARG A 189 8.79 -26.90 12.94
C ARG A 189 8.37 -28.37 12.89
N VAL A 190 7.34 -28.64 12.15
CA VAL A 190 6.89 -29.99 11.78
C VAL A 190 6.84 -30.13 10.26
N PRO A 191 6.88 -31.34 9.69
CA PRO A 191 6.74 -31.53 8.25
C PRO A 191 5.44 -30.93 7.72
N PHE A 192 5.48 -30.38 6.50
CA PHE A 192 4.34 -29.67 5.89
C PHE A 192 3.05 -30.49 5.90
N GLU A 193 3.10 -31.80 5.59
CA GLU A 193 1.93 -32.68 5.60
C GLU A 193 1.27 -32.78 7.00
N THR A 194 2.05 -32.62 8.06
CA THR A 194 1.55 -32.56 9.45
C THR A 194 0.96 -31.18 9.73
N ALA A 195 1.66 -30.13 9.30
CA ALA A 195 1.21 -28.74 9.46
C ALA A 195 -0.12 -28.50 8.76
N ARG A 196 -0.27 -28.94 7.50
CA ARG A 196 -1.50 -28.73 6.70
C ARG A 196 -2.74 -29.38 7.34
N LYS A 197 -2.56 -30.48 8.06
CA LYS A 197 -3.65 -31.14 8.82
C LYS A 197 -4.00 -30.43 10.12
N ALA A 198 -3.09 -29.61 10.64
CA ALA A 198 -3.27 -28.90 11.91
C ALA A 198 -3.88 -27.50 11.73
N VAL A 199 -3.83 -26.93 10.51
CA VAL A 199 -4.41 -25.61 10.23
C VAL A 199 -5.89 -25.72 9.86
N GLY A 200 -6.67 -24.72 10.27
CA GLY A 200 -8.09 -24.61 9.94
C GLY A 200 -8.33 -23.82 8.65
N ASP A 201 -9.54 -23.96 8.13
CA ASP A 201 -9.99 -23.23 6.94
C ASP A 201 -10.82 -22.00 7.32
N TYR A 202 -10.67 -20.91 6.55
CA TYR A 202 -11.46 -19.69 6.70
C TYR A 202 -11.89 -19.16 5.33
N ASP A 203 -13.14 -18.76 5.21
CA ASP A 203 -13.67 -18.16 3.98
C ASP A 203 -13.36 -16.67 3.92
N PHE A 204 -12.14 -16.30 3.53
CA PHE A 204 -11.76 -14.89 3.37
C PHE A 204 -12.57 -14.21 2.28
N LEU A 205 -12.67 -14.83 1.10
CA LEU A 205 -13.35 -14.26 -0.06
C LEU A 205 -14.82 -14.04 0.23
N GLY A 206 -15.53 -15.08 0.71
CA GLY A 206 -16.96 -14.97 0.94
C GLY A 206 -17.32 -13.90 1.96
N ARG A 207 -16.64 -13.91 3.10
CA ARG A 207 -16.93 -12.96 4.19
C ARG A 207 -16.61 -11.52 3.83
N TYR A 208 -15.50 -11.30 3.11
CA TYR A 208 -15.11 -9.96 2.65
C TYR A 208 -16.12 -9.43 1.62
N VAL A 209 -16.43 -10.23 0.59
CA VAL A 209 -17.33 -9.81 -0.49
C VAL A 209 -18.75 -9.59 0.02
N ASP A 210 -19.26 -10.48 0.88
CA ASP A 210 -20.62 -10.36 1.43
C ASP A 210 -20.80 -9.11 2.31
N ASP A 211 -19.73 -8.62 2.97
CA ASP A 211 -19.76 -7.45 3.85
C ASP A 211 -19.53 -6.11 3.12
N LEU A 212 -19.13 -6.12 1.84
CA LEU A 212 -18.88 -4.90 1.04
C LEU A 212 -20.04 -3.87 1.06
N PRO A 213 -21.34 -4.27 1.08
CA PRO A 213 -22.44 -3.31 1.17
C PRO A 213 -22.44 -2.45 2.45
N ALA A 214 -21.68 -2.85 3.47
CA ALA A 214 -21.51 -2.03 4.68
C ALA A 214 -20.58 -0.81 4.49
N VAL A 215 -19.81 -0.78 3.40
CA VAL A 215 -18.80 0.26 3.14
C VAL A 215 -18.98 0.92 1.77
N ILE A 216 -19.56 0.25 0.79
CA ILE A 216 -19.82 0.72 -0.57
C ILE A 216 -21.33 0.67 -0.85
N ASP A 217 -21.86 1.71 -1.49
CA ASP A 217 -23.27 1.71 -1.96
C ASP A 217 -23.41 0.86 -3.24
N ILE A 218 -23.34 -0.45 -3.03
CA ILE A 218 -23.50 -1.46 -4.08
C ILE A 218 -24.84 -1.32 -4.78
N ALA A 219 -25.89 -0.90 -4.04
CA ALA A 219 -27.23 -0.73 -4.59
C ALA A 219 -27.29 0.41 -5.60
N ALA A 220 -26.63 1.53 -5.32
CA ALA A 220 -26.52 2.66 -6.26
C ALA A 220 -25.75 2.26 -7.52
N ILE A 221 -24.59 1.57 -7.39
CA ILE A 221 -23.80 1.12 -8.53
C ILE A 221 -24.64 0.23 -9.46
N ARG A 222 -25.34 -0.76 -8.89
CA ARG A 222 -26.20 -1.67 -9.65
C ARG A 222 -27.38 -0.94 -10.32
N ALA A 223 -28.04 -0.03 -9.59
CA ALA A 223 -29.17 0.72 -10.13
C ALA A 223 -28.77 1.65 -11.29
N ALA A 224 -27.62 2.28 -11.21
CA ALA A 224 -27.06 3.13 -12.26
C ALA A 224 -26.47 2.32 -13.43
N LYS A 225 -26.32 0.99 -13.29
CA LYS A 225 -25.72 0.09 -14.29
C LYS A 225 -24.33 0.57 -14.72
N VAL A 226 -23.50 0.97 -13.76
CA VAL A 226 -22.14 1.40 -14.03
C VAL A 226 -21.35 0.22 -14.60
N ARG A 227 -20.78 0.39 -15.78
CA ARG A 227 -19.92 -0.61 -16.43
C ARG A 227 -18.50 -0.49 -15.86
N ILE A 228 -18.04 -1.55 -15.19
CA ILE A 228 -16.77 -1.57 -14.48
C ILE A 228 -15.80 -2.52 -15.17
N GLY A 229 -14.59 -2.06 -15.50
CA GLY A 229 -13.47 -2.92 -15.90
C GLY A 229 -12.51 -3.06 -14.72
N ALA A 230 -12.30 -4.28 -14.20
CA ALA A 230 -11.36 -4.54 -13.12
C ALA A 230 -10.14 -5.31 -13.63
N ASP A 231 -8.95 -4.76 -13.44
CA ASP A 231 -7.66 -5.42 -13.71
C ASP A 231 -6.92 -5.67 -12.40
N PRO A 232 -6.97 -6.87 -11.85
CA PRO A 232 -6.22 -7.23 -10.65
C PRO A 232 -4.71 -7.37 -10.89
N LEU A 233 -4.21 -7.04 -12.07
CA LEU A 233 -2.82 -7.20 -12.51
C LEU A 233 -2.24 -8.59 -12.16
N GLY A 234 -3.05 -9.65 -12.23
CA GLY A 234 -2.65 -11.02 -11.90
C GLY A 234 -2.40 -11.29 -10.42
N GLY A 235 -2.86 -10.40 -9.55
CA GLY A 235 -2.68 -10.48 -8.10
C GLY A 235 -3.77 -11.27 -7.37
N ALA A 236 -3.76 -11.23 -6.05
CA ALA A 236 -4.66 -11.97 -5.16
C ALA A 236 -6.14 -11.59 -5.32
N ALA A 237 -6.45 -10.43 -5.92
CA ALA A 237 -7.82 -9.97 -6.13
C ALA A 237 -8.53 -10.60 -7.34
N VAL A 238 -7.87 -11.43 -8.16
CA VAL A 238 -8.47 -12.04 -9.37
C VAL A 238 -9.81 -12.71 -9.04
N ALA A 239 -9.83 -13.63 -8.07
CA ALA A 239 -11.06 -14.34 -7.68
C ALA A 239 -12.08 -13.42 -6.98
N TYR A 240 -11.61 -12.39 -6.27
CA TYR A 240 -12.47 -11.46 -5.55
C TYR A 240 -13.33 -10.62 -6.50
N TRP A 241 -12.75 -10.11 -7.58
CA TRP A 241 -13.50 -9.32 -8.57
C TRP A 241 -14.61 -10.10 -9.26
N GLY A 242 -14.34 -11.38 -9.61
CA GLY A 242 -15.36 -12.27 -10.15
C GLY A 242 -16.49 -12.51 -9.16
N ALA A 243 -16.16 -12.73 -7.88
CA ALA A 243 -17.15 -12.91 -6.82
C ALA A 243 -17.95 -11.64 -6.53
N VAL A 244 -17.34 -10.46 -6.58
CA VAL A 244 -18.03 -9.16 -6.46
C VAL A 244 -19.07 -8.99 -7.57
N ALA A 245 -18.69 -9.28 -8.83
CA ALA A 245 -19.60 -9.21 -9.97
C ALA A 245 -20.81 -10.12 -9.77
N GLU A 246 -20.57 -11.40 -9.45
CA GLU A 246 -21.61 -12.43 -9.33
C GLU A 246 -22.53 -12.17 -8.15
N ARG A 247 -21.97 -11.98 -6.93
CA ARG A 247 -22.78 -11.88 -5.69
C ARG A 247 -23.60 -10.61 -5.61
N HIS A 248 -23.09 -9.53 -6.17
CA HIS A 248 -23.77 -8.23 -6.11
C HIS A 248 -24.50 -7.87 -7.40
N GLY A 249 -24.39 -8.69 -8.46
CA GLY A 249 -25.07 -8.46 -9.74
C GLY A 249 -24.62 -7.15 -10.39
N LEU A 250 -23.31 -6.86 -10.37
CA LEU A 250 -22.73 -5.67 -10.98
C LEU A 250 -22.34 -5.95 -12.44
N ASP A 251 -22.47 -4.93 -13.30
CA ASP A 251 -21.91 -4.94 -14.65
C ASP A 251 -20.39 -4.73 -14.58
N LEU A 252 -19.69 -5.77 -14.14
CA LEU A 252 -18.28 -5.77 -13.88
C LEU A 252 -17.60 -6.90 -14.67
N THR A 253 -16.57 -6.53 -15.42
CA THR A 253 -15.71 -7.45 -16.18
C THR A 253 -14.32 -7.48 -15.56
N VAL A 254 -13.82 -8.67 -15.25
CA VAL A 254 -12.39 -8.87 -14.96
C VAL A 254 -11.66 -8.88 -16.29
N VAL A 255 -10.93 -7.82 -16.60
CA VAL A 255 -10.32 -7.62 -17.93
C VAL A 255 -9.05 -8.44 -18.13
N ASN A 256 -8.45 -8.91 -17.02
CA ASN A 256 -7.31 -9.81 -17.01
C ASN A 256 -7.44 -10.76 -15.82
N ASP A 257 -7.79 -12.01 -16.08
CA ASP A 257 -7.95 -13.05 -15.07
C ASP A 257 -6.75 -14.01 -14.97
N ALA A 258 -5.68 -13.71 -15.74
CA ALA A 258 -4.48 -14.53 -15.74
C ALA A 258 -3.71 -14.41 -14.42
N VAL A 259 -3.33 -15.55 -13.84
CA VAL A 259 -2.37 -15.65 -12.74
C VAL A 259 -1.14 -16.38 -13.26
N ASP A 260 -0.04 -15.64 -13.39
CA ASP A 260 1.27 -16.19 -13.78
C ASP A 260 2.32 -15.57 -12.84
N PRO A 261 3.00 -16.34 -12.01
CA PRO A 261 4.00 -15.82 -11.08
C PRO A 261 5.23 -15.18 -11.75
N ARG A 262 5.35 -15.27 -13.08
CA ARG A 262 6.34 -14.53 -13.87
C ARG A 262 5.79 -13.22 -14.43
N TRP A 263 4.46 -13.03 -14.42
CA TRP A 263 3.75 -11.89 -15.01
C TRP A 263 4.10 -11.62 -16.48
N ALA A 264 4.20 -12.69 -17.29
CA ALA A 264 4.58 -12.59 -18.70
C ALA A 264 3.61 -11.74 -19.58
N PHE A 265 2.42 -11.47 -19.08
CA PHE A 265 1.42 -10.61 -19.74
C PHE A 265 1.61 -9.11 -19.43
N MET A 266 2.38 -8.76 -18.41
CA MET A 266 2.54 -7.37 -17.96
C MET A 266 3.47 -6.58 -18.88
N PRO A 267 3.21 -5.27 -19.02
CA PRO A 267 4.20 -4.33 -19.53
C PRO A 267 5.34 -4.11 -18.54
N LEU A 268 6.50 -3.66 -19.06
CA LEU A 268 7.58 -3.18 -18.21
C LEU A 268 7.24 -1.81 -17.62
N ASP A 269 7.58 -1.61 -16.36
CA ASP A 269 7.42 -0.33 -15.68
C ASP A 269 8.55 0.64 -16.07
N THR A 270 8.51 1.84 -15.49
CA THR A 270 9.42 2.97 -15.78
C THR A 270 10.90 2.64 -15.58
N ASP A 271 11.22 1.66 -14.73
CA ASP A 271 12.59 1.18 -14.48
C ASP A 271 13.00 -0.02 -15.36
N GLY A 272 12.15 -0.43 -16.31
CA GLY A 272 12.40 -1.56 -17.21
C GLY A 272 12.17 -2.93 -16.56
N LYS A 273 11.55 -2.99 -15.40
CA LYS A 273 11.19 -4.24 -14.71
C LYS A 273 9.67 -4.46 -14.77
N ILE A 274 9.26 -5.70 -14.61
CA ILE A 274 7.86 -6.03 -14.36
C ILE A 274 7.53 -5.58 -12.92
N ARG A 275 6.53 -4.70 -12.77
CA ARG A 275 5.97 -4.28 -11.48
C ARG A 275 4.46 -4.21 -11.59
N MET A 276 3.76 -4.65 -10.55
CA MET A 276 2.30 -4.57 -10.49
C MET A 276 1.86 -3.27 -9.82
N ASP A 277 2.45 -2.14 -10.26
CA ASP A 277 2.15 -0.82 -9.72
C ASP A 277 0.95 -0.19 -10.44
N CYS A 278 -0.22 -0.28 -9.83
CA CYS A 278 -1.47 0.25 -10.38
C CYS A 278 -1.53 1.80 -10.43
N SER A 279 -0.52 2.50 -9.90
CA SER A 279 -0.36 3.95 -10.06
C SER A 279 0.55 4.35 -11.23
N SER A 280 1.27 3.39 -11.82
CA SER A 280 2.16 3.62 -12.95
C SER A 280 1.43 3.52 -14.28
N SER A 281 1.55 4.56 -15.12
CA SER A 281 1.00 4.54 -16.47
C SER A 281 1.64 3.48 -17.37
N SER A 282 2.88 3.08 -17.08
CA SER A 282 3.58 2.03 -17.82
C SER A 282 3.05 0.64 -17.43
N ALA A 283 2.92 0.35 -16.14
CA ALA A 283 2.36 -0.91 -15.67
C ALA A 283 0.87 -1.06 -16.06
N MET A 284 0.12 0.04 -16.07
CA MET A 284 -1.31 0.11 -16.41
C MET A 284 -1.56 0.29 -17.92
N ALA A 285 -0.54 0.22 -18.78
CA ALA A 285 -0.66 0.54 -20.21
C ALA A 285 -1.74 -0.30 -20.92
N ASN A 286 -1.90 -1.57 -20.56
CA ASN A 286 -2.94 -2.44 -21.10
C ASN A 286 -4.35 -1.92 -20.77
N LEU A 287 -4.64 -1.63 -19.50
CA LEU A 287 -5.95 -1.13 -19.06
C LEU A 287 -6.24 0.27 -19.64
N ILE A 288 -5.25 1.14 -19.67
CA ILE A 288 -5.35 2.47 -20.31
C ILE A 288 -5.66 2.31 -21.81
N GLY A 289 -5.04 1.33 -22.48
CA GLY A 289 -5.31 1.00 -23.89
C GLY A 289 -6.75 0.55 -24.11
N ILE A 290 -7.27 -0.32 -23.25
CA ILE A 290 -8.67 -0.79 -23.28
C ILE A 290 -9.64 0.39 -23.08
N MET A 291 -9.36 1.28 -22.15
CA MET A 291 -10.20 2.46 -21.89
C MET A 291 -10.19 3.48 -23.03
N LYS A 292 -9.10 3.58 -23.79
CA LYS A 292 -9.00 4.40 -25.01
C LYS A 292 -9.59 3.73 -26.24
N GLY A 293 -9.93 2.47 -26.16
CA GLY A 293 -10.19 1.51 -27.20
C GLY A 293 -11.37 1.74 -28.10
N GLY A 294 -11.23 2.70 -28.93
CA GLY A 294 -12.12 3.05 -30.05
C GLY A 294 -11.85 4.49 -30.43
N ALA A 295 -11.85 4.80 -31.70
CA ALA A 295 -11.48 6.11 -32.27
C ALA A 295 -12.37 7.31 -31.86
N ALA A 296 -13.19 7.15 -30.81
CA ALA A 296 -14.04 8.23 -30.31
C ALA A 296 -14.19 8.16 -28.77
N PRO A 297 -14.10 9.30 -28.04
CA PRO A 297 -14.23 9.37 -26.58
C PRO A 297 -15.58 8.84 -26.02
N HIS A 298 -16.59 8.69 -26.87
CA HIS A 298 -17.93 8.24 -26.47
C HIS A 298 -18.14 6.73 -26.56
N THR A 299 -17.11 5.96 -26.88
CA THR A 299 -17.16 4.49 -27.02
C THR A 299 -16.29 3.78 -26.00
N ALA A 300 -15.97 4.40 -24.86
CA ALA A 300 -15.30 3.74 -23.76
C ALA A 300 -16.07 2.46 -23.37
N LEU A 301 -15.34 1.34 -23.27
CA LEU A 301 -15.93 0.05 -22.97
C LEU A 301 -16.57 0.04 -21.58
N TYR A 302 -15.97 0.80 -20.65
CA TYR A 302 -16.37 0.93 -19.26
C TYR A 302 -16.58 2.40 -18.88
N ASP A 303 -17.44 2.63 -17.90
CA ASP A 303 -17.65 3.95 -17.31
C ASP A 303 -16.54 4.29 -16.30
N VAL A 304 -15.96 3.26 -15.70
CA VAL A 304 -14.76 3.32 -14.86
C VAL A 304 -13.98 2.03 -15.00
N ALA A 305 -12.65 2.11 -15.03
CA ALA A 305 -11.80 0.94 -14.90
C ALA A 305 -10.82 1.10 -13.75
N THR A 306 -10.44 -0.03 -13.13
CA THR A 306 -9.64 -0.03 -11.90
C THR A 306 -8.55 -1.08 -11.97
N GLY A 307 -7.40 -0.80 -11.33
CA GLY A 307 -6.33 -1.77 -11.13
C GLY A 307 -5.98 -1.95 -9.66
N ASN A 308 -5.45 -3.13 -9.32
CA ASN A 308 -4.89 -3.42 -8.01
C ASN A 308 -3.48 -3.98 -8.16
N ASP A 309 -2.62 -3.74 -7.18
CA ASP A 309 -1.34 -4.42 -7.07
C ASP A 309 -1.51 -5.88 -6.58
N ALA A 310 -0.41 -6.63 -6.50
CA ALA A 310 -0.50 -8.08 -6.31
C ALA A 310 -1.19 -8.52 -5.02
N ASP A 311 -1.13 -7.76 -3.95
CA ASP A 311 -1.87 -8.03 -2.69
C ASP A 311 -3.09 -7.12 -2.48
N ALA A 312 -3.45 -6.34 -3.51
CA ALA A 312 -4.62 -5.47 -3.59
C ALA A 312 -4.75 -4.46 -2.42
N ASP A 313 -3.62 -4.03 -1.87
CA ASP A 313 -3.61 -2.95 -0.88
C ASP A 313 -3.57 -1.56 -1.54
N ARG A 314 -3.41 -1.49 -2.89
CA ARG A 314 -3.41 -0.27 -3.69
C ARG A 314 -4.47 -0.29 -4.77
N HIS A 315 -4.78 0.93 -5.26
CA HIS A 315 -5.75 1.16 -6.31
C HIS A 315 -5.19 1.98 -7.46
N GLY A 316 -5.63 1.69 -8.68
CA GLY A 316 -5.51 2.56 -9.85
C GLY A 316 -6.89 2.83 -10.39
N VAL A 317 -7.22 4.08 -10.70
CA VAL A 317 -8.52 4.45 -11.28
C VAL A 317 -8.29 5.07 -12.65
N VAL A 318 -8.94 4.49 -13.66
CA VAL A 318 -8.90 4.96 -15.04
C VAL A 318 -10.29 5.41 -15.46
N THR A 319 -10.43 6.67 -15.84
CA THR A 319 -11.69 7.24 -16.31
C THR A 319 -11.64 7.54 -17.81
N PRO A 320 -12.79 7.54 -18.52
CA PRO A 320 -12.82 7.81 -19.96
C PRO A 320 -12.29 9.21 -20.33
N ASP A 321 -12.54 10.18 -19.46
CA ASP A 321 -12.20 11.60 -19.66
C ASP A 321 -10.81 11.97 -19.14
N GLY A 322 -10.36 11.39 -18.02
CA GLY A 322 -9.10 11.74 -17.36
C GLY A 322 -7.97 10.71 -17.52
N GLY A 323 -8.26 9.52 -18.07
CA GLY A 323 -7.29 8.42 -18.12
C GLY A 323 -6.94 7.90 -16.73
N LEU A 324 -5.70 7.42 -16.55
CA LEU A 324 -5.21 7.01 -15.22
C LEU A 324 -5.07 8.22 -14.32
N MET A 325 -5.82 8.24 -13.23
CA MET A 325 -5.76 9.32 -12.25
C MET A 325 -4.47 9.23 -11.42
N ASN A 326 -3.86 10.39 -11.16
CA ASN A 326 -2.83 10.47 -10.13
C ASN A 326 -3.45 10.11 -8.77
N PRO A 327 -2.80 9.27 -7.92
CA PRO A 327 -3.34 8.91 -6.62
C PRO A 327 -3.75 10.10 -5.75
N ASN A 328 -2.95 11.17 -5.68
CA ASN A 328 -3.30 12.38 -4.94
C ASN A 328 -4.61 13.03 -5.44
N HIS A 329 -4.86 12.99 -6.76
CA HIS A 329 -6.08 13.54 -7.34
C HIS A 329 -7.29 12.70 -6.94
N TYR A 330 -7.15 11.37 -7.03
CA TYR A 330 -8.22 10.47 -6.64
C TYR A 330 -8.50 10.52 -5.14
N LEU A 331 -7.47 10.58 -4.28
CA LEU A 331 -7.67 10.74 -2.84
C LEU A 331 -8.46 12.01 -2.50
N ALA A 332 -8.13 13.15 -3.13
CA ALA A 332 -8.86 14.40 -2.90
C ALA A 332 -10.34 14.32 -3.33
N ALA A 333 -10.61 13.70 -4.50
CA ALA A 333 -11.97 13.45 -4.97
C ALA A 333 -12.74 12.49 -4.03
N ALA A 334 -12.12 11.38 -3.63
CA ALA A 334 -12.68 10.41 -2.70
C ALA A 334 -13.03 11.03 -1.34
N ILE A 335 -12.13 11.82 -0.76
CA ILE A 335 -12.35 12.54 0.50
C ILE A 335 -13.53 13.50 0.39
N SER A 336 -13.55 14.32 -0.67
CA SER A 336 -14.63 15.28 -0.91
C SER A 336 -15.99 14.59 -1.02
N TYR A 337 -16.05 13.46 -1.73
CA TYR A 337 -17.26 12.67 -1.88
C TYR A 337 -17.67 12.02 -0.56
N LEU A 338 -16.79 11.28 0.08
CA LEU A 338 -17.10 10.50 1.29
C LEU A 338 -17.64 11.39 2.42
N PHE A 339 -16.97 12.49 2.74
CA PHE A 339 -17.36 13.37 3.83
C PHE A 339 -18.65 14.15 3.57
N SER A 340 -19.14 14.17 2.34
CA SER A 340 -20.46 14.71 1.97
C SER A 340 -21.56 13.64 1.82
N HIS A 341 -21.19 12.34 1.72
CA HIS A 341 -22.13 11.24 1.45
C HIS A 341 -22.12 10.13 2.53
N ARG A 342 -21.48 10.37 3.67
CA ARG A 342 -21.45 9.44 4.83
C ARG A 342 -22.06 10.12 6.07
N PRO A 343 -23.41 10.24 6.14
CA PRO A 343 -24.08 10.92 7.26
C PRO A 343 -23.87 10.24 8.61
N GLY A 344 -23.48 8.96 8.63
CA GLY A 344 -23.13 8.24 9.86
C GLY A 344 -21.78 8.63 10.47
N TRP A 345 -20.96 9.40 9.74
CA TRP A 345 -19.67 9.85 10.26
C TRP A 345 -19.82 11.13 11.10
N GLY A 346 -19.30 11.10 12.33
CA GLY A 346 -19.36 12.23 13.26
C GLY A 346 -18.78 13.52 12.69
N ALA A 347 -19.21 14.66 13.22
CA ALA A 347 -18.70 15.97 12.80
C ALA A 347 -17.19 16.11 13.04
N ASP A 348 -16.67 15.50 14.11
CA ASP A 348 -15.26 15.53 14.51
C ASP A 348 -14.40 14.46 13.83
N THR A 349 -14.99 13.59 13.01
CA THR A 349 -14.25 12.57 12.25
C THR A 349 -13.25 13.25 11.32
N ALA A 350 -11.97 12.88 11.46
CA ALA A 350 -10.86 13.50 10.75
C ALA A 350 -10.59 12.85 9.40
N VAL A 351 -9.89 13.59 8.53
CA VAL A 351 -9.22 13.08 7.33
C VAL A 351 -7.75 12.86 7.63
N GLY A 352 -7.23 11.66 7.37
CA GLY A 352 -5.82 11.30 7.49
C GLY A 352 -5.09 11.37 6.15
N LYS A 353 -3.93 12.02 6.11
CA LYS A 353 -2.99 11.98 4.98
C LYS A 353 -1.54 11.89 5.43
N THR A 354 -0.64 11.42 4.56
CA THR A 354 0.79 11.54 4.81
C THR A 354 1.30 12.94 4.48
N LEU A 355 2.40 13.33 5.13
CA LEU A 355 3.01 14.66 4.94
C LEU A 355 3.50 14.93 3.51
N VAL A 356 3.65 13.88 2.68
CA VAL A 356 4.07 13.97 1.27
C VAL A 356 2.90 13.87 0.29
N SER A 357 1.68 13.65 0.78
CA SER A 357 0.46 13.73 -0.04
C SER A 357 0.12 15.19 -0.37
N SER A 358 -0.64 15.39 -1.45
CA SER A 358 -0.99 16.72 -1.96
C SER A 358 -1.70 17.60 -0.94
N SER A 359 -1.35 18.88 -0.90
CA SER A 359 -2.07 19.93 -0.15
C SER A 359 -3.42 20.32 -0.77
N MET A 360 -3.80 19.75 -1.92
CA MET A 360 -5.18 19.78 -2.37
C MET A 360 -6.10 19.19 -1.29
N ILE A 361 -5.67 18.11 -0.63
CA ILE A 361 -6.41 17.49 0.47
C ILE A 361 -6.61 18.47 1.62
N ASP A 362 -5.57 19.26 1.98
CA ASP A 362 -5.66 20.29 3.03
C ASP A 362 -6.74 21.32 2.71
N ARG A 363 -6.74 21.82 1.47
CA ARG A 363 -7.72 22.82 0.99
C ARG A 363 -9.14 22.26 0.97
N VAL A 364 -9.31 21.00 0.53
CA VAL A 364 -10.60 20.32 0.54
C VAL A 364 -11.11 20.13 1.97
N VAL A 365 -10.26 19.64 2.87
CA VAL A 365 -10.60 19.40 4.28
C VAL A 365 -10.98 20.70 5.00
N ALA A 366 -10.19 21.76 4.79
CA ALA A 366 -10.49 23.09 5.33
C ALA A 366 -11.81 23.63 4.77
N GLY A 367 -12.06 23.47 3.47
CA GLY A 367 -13.31 23.90 2.81
C GLY A 367 -14.55 23.15 3.28
N MET A 368 -14.40 21.95 3.85
CA MET A 368 -15.47 21.17 4.48
C MET A 368 -15.60 21.42 5.99
N GLY A 369 -14.70 22.22 6.58
CA GLY A 369 -14.67 22.46 8.03
C GLY A 369 -14.31 21.20 8.85
N ARG A 370 -13.55 20.27 8.27
CA ARG A 370 -13.14 19.04 8.92
C ARG A 370 -11.73 19.13 9.49
N ARG A 371 -11.39 18.24 10.42
CA ARG A 371 -10.06 18.13 11.00
C ARG A 371 -9.14 17.32 10.08
N LEU A 372 -7.91 17.81 9.89
CA LEU A 372 -6.85 17.09 9.17
C LEU A 372 -5.91 16.40 10.18
N LEU A 373 -5.57 15.16 9.91
CA LEU A 373 -4.53 14.39 10.60
C LEU A 373 -3.37 14.15 9.62
N GLU A 374 -2.38 15.05 9.58
CA GLU A 374 -1.16 14.87 8.78
C GLU A 374 -0.11 14.10 9.59
N VAL A 375 0.32 12.95 9.07
CA VAL A 375 1.23 12.00 9.75
C VAL A 375 2.49 11.71 8.90
N PRO A 376 3.55 11.10 9.46
CA PRO A 376 4.67 10.61 8.67
C PRO A 376 4.22 9.58 7.64
N VAL A 377 5.08 9.29 6.65
CA VAL A 377 4.82 8.21 5.68
C VAL A 377 4.76 6.86 6.40
N GLY A 378 3.67 6.14 6.16
CA GLY A 378 3.40 4.82 6.72
C GLY A 378 1.96 4.69 7.21
N PHE A 379 1.23 3.75 6.65
CA PHE A 379 -0.20 3.56 6.92
C PHE A 379 -0.51 3.23 8.39
N LYS A 380 0.47 2.68 9.12
CA LYS A 380 0.37 2.36 10.56
C LYS A 380 -0.08 3.53 11.44
N TYR A 381 0.17 4.76 11.02
CA TYR A 381 -0.22 5.96 11.78
C TYR A 381 -1.72 6.26 11.72
N PHE A 382 -2.43 5.69 10.74
CA PHE A 382 -3.90 5.83 10.65
C PHE A 382 -4.64 4.73 11.44
N VAL A 383 -3.96 3.62 11.75
CA VAL A 383 -4.57 2.45 12.39
C VAL A 383 -5.38 2.80 13.65
N PRO A 384 -4.87 3.55 14.63
CA PRO A 384 -5.66 3.88 15.84
C PRO A 384 -6.94 4.63 15.50
N GLY A 385 -6.85 5.66 14.66
CA GLY A 385 -8.00 6.48 14.32
C GLY A 385 -9.04 5.80 13.43
N LEU A 386 -8.62 4.89 12.54
CA LEU A 386 -9.55 4.04 11.77
C LEU A 386 -10.23 3.02 12.70
N LEU A 387 -9.51 2.50 13.69
CA LEU A 387 -10.02 1.48 14.61
C LEU A 387 -11.09 2.04 15.55
N ASP A 388 -10.90 3.25 16.07
CA ASP A 388 -11.81 3.91 17.00
C ASP A 388 -12.84 4.83 16.30
N GLY A 389 -12.76 5.00 14.98
CA GLY A 389 -13.67 5.83 14.18
C GLY A 389 -13.37 7.32 14.23
N SER A 390 -12.30 7.76 14.88
CA SER A 390 -11.91 9.18 14.92
C SER A 390 -11.27 9.69 13.63
N VAL A 391 -10.84 8.78 12.75
CA VAL A 391 -10.37 9.05 11.38
C VAL A 391 -11.28 8.32 10.40
N GLY A 392 -11.99 9.06 9.55
CA GLY A 392 -12.92 8.51 8.57
C GLY A 392 -12.25 7.97 7.32
N PHE A 393 -11.13 8.56 6.97
CA PHE A 393 -10.31 8.22 5.80
C PHE A 393 -8.84 8.38 6.13
N GLY A 394 -8.02 7.39 5.77
CA GLY A 394 -6.56 7.47 5.83
C GLY A 394 -5.97 7.12 4.47
N GLY A 395 -5.07 7.96 3.92
CA GLY A 395 -4.53 7.73 2.58
C GLY A 395 -3.09 8.21 2.38
N GLU A 396 -2.42 7.53 1.45
CA GLU A 396 -1.04 7.78 1.04
C GLU A 396 -0.96 8.05 -0.46
N GLU A 397 -0.06 8.94 -0.88
CA GLU A 397 0.21 9.27 -2.29
C GLU A 397 0.66 8.06 -3.12
N SER A 398 1.03 6.97 -2.47
CA SER A 398 1.40 5.69 -3.09
C SER A 398 0.20 4.83 -3.51
N ALA A 399 -1.00 5.41 -3.59
CA ALA A 399 -2.26 4.77 -3.95
C ALA A 399 -2.80 3.76 -2.92
N GLY A 400 -2.39 3.86 -1.67
CA GLY A 400 -2.94 3.07 -0.57
C GLY A 400 -3.84 3.91 0.32
N ALA A 401 -5.08 3.46 0.55
CA ALA A 401 -6.02 4.13 1.46
C ALA A 401 -7.03 3.14 2.03
N ALA A 402 -7.72 3.54 3.08
CA ALA A 402 -8.90 2.88 3.62
C ALA A 402 -9.82 3.90 4.29
N PHE A 403 -11.11 3.56 4.40
CA PHE A 403 -12.10 4.41 5.03
C PHE A 403 -13.16 3.59 5.79
N LEU A 404 -13.89 4.26 6.66
CA LEU A 404 -14.88 3.67 7.55
C LEU A 404 -16.13 3.18 6.81
N ARG A 405 -16.87 2.29 7.45
CA ARG A 405 -18.20 1.84 7.05
C ARG A 405 -19.20 3.01 7.02
N HIS A 406 -20.36 2.80 6.42
CA HIS A 406 -21.45 3.80 6.38
C HIS A 406 -21.88 4.30 7.77
N ASP A 407 -21.84 3.42 8.77
CA ASP A 407 -22.22 3.70 10.16
C ASP A 407 -21.10 4.34 11.01
N GLY A 408 -19.92 4.57 10.41
CA GLY A 408 -18.74 5.09 11.10
C GLY A 408 -17.91 4.01 11.82
N GLY A 409 -18.28 2.75 11.73
CA GLY A 409 -17.50 1.63 12.24
C GLY A 409 -16.29 1.33 11.35
N VAL A 410 -15.25 0.70 11.93
CA VAL A 410 -14.06 0.31 11.18
C VAL A 410 -14.40 -0.75 10.13
N TRP A 411 -13.84 -0.59 8.92
CA TRP A 411 -13.86 -1.58 7.84
C TRP A 411 -12.59 -2.41 7.85
N THR A 412 -11.48 -1.82 7.42
CA THR A 412 -10.12 -2.33 7.54
C THR A 412 -9.22 -1.28 8.16
N THR A 413 -8.11 -1.68 8.75
CA THR A 413 -7.06 -0.81 9.27
C THR A 413 -5.75 -0.98 8.50
N ASP A 414 -5.74 -1.85 7.49
CA ASP A 414 -4.77 -1.84 6.41
C ASP A 414 -5.40 -1.20 5.17
N LYS A 415 -4.57 -0.84 4.20
CA LYS A 415 -4.99 -0.28 2.91
C LYS A 415 -5.87 -1.26 2.16
N ASP A 416 -6.87 -0.76 1.47
CA ASP A 416 -7.86 -1.56 0.75
C ASP A 416 -8.10 -1.02 -0.67
N GLY A 417 -7.38 -1.59 -1.63
CA GLY A 417 -7.48 -1.20 -3.03
C GLY A 417 -8.81 -1.59 -3.67
N ILE A 418 -9.47 -2.65 -3.20
CA ILE A 418 -10.78 -3.09 -3.72
C ILE A 418 -11.86 -2.09 -3.28
N GLN A 419 -11.83 -1.67 -2.02
CA GLN A 419 -12.72 -0.64 -1.47
C GLN A 419 -12.61 0.67 -2.26
N LEU A 420 -11.37 1.15 -2.50
CA LEU A 420 -11.13 2.38 -3.24
C LEU A 420 -11.55 2.26 -4.71
N ALA A 421 -11.33 1.12 -5.33
CA ALA A 421 -11.75 0.84 -6.70
C ALA A 421 -13.29 0.87 -6.86
N LEU A 422 -14.02 0.23 -5.95
CA LEU A 422 -15.49 0.26 -5.94
C LEU A 422 -16.05 1.65 -5.61
N LEU A 423 -15.34 2.44 -4.80
CA LEU A 423 -15.72 3.81 -4.51
C LEU A 423 -15.74 4.68 -5.78
N ALA A 424 -14.85 4.44 -6.74
CA ALA A 424 -14.88 5.17 -8.01
C ALA A 424 -16.17 4.88 -8.81
N ALA A 425 -16.66 3.64 -8.76
CA ALA A 425 -17.95 3.27 -9.36
C ALA A 425 -19.15 3.86 -8.58
N GLU A 426 -19.06 3.93 -7.26
CA GLU A 426 -20.06 4.59 -6.42
C GLU A 426 -20.17 6.08 -6.72
N ILE A 427 -19.03 6.77 -6.83
CA ILE A 427 -18.99 8.20 -7.23
C ILE A 427 -19.71 8.40 -8.55
N GLN A 428 -19.39 7.60 -9.58
CA GLN A 428 -20.05 7.66 -10.88
C GLN A 428 -21.56 7.39 -10.78
N ALA A 429 -21.97 6.39 -9.99
CA ALA A 429 -23.36 6.02 -9.83
C ALA A 429 -24.20 7.10 -9.14
N VAL A 430 -23.68 7.71 -8.09
CA VAL A 430 -24.42 8.65 -7.24
C VAL A 430 -24.41 10.07 -7.81
N THR A 431 -23.28 10.50 -8.37
CA THR A 431 -23.12 11.88 -8.84
C THR A 431 -23.34 12.05 -10.33
N GLY A 432 -23.29 10.97 -11.11
CA GLY A 432 -23.28 11.02 -12.58
C GLY A 432 -21.96 11.56 -13.16
N GLN A 433 -20.95 11.83 -12.32
CA GLN A 433 -19.64 12.35 -12.70
C GLN A 433 -18.57 11.27 -12.48
N SER A 434 -17.57 11.26 -13.35
CA SER A 434 -16.36 10.48 -13.09
C SER A 434 -15.55 11.09 -11.93
N ALA A 435 -14.68 10.28 -11.31
CA ALA A 435 -13.80 10.80 -10.26
C ALA A 435 -12.86 11.92 -10.77
N SER A 436 -12.47 11.89 -12.05
CA SER A 436 -11.67 12.96 -12.66
C SER A 436 -12.46 14.24 -12.87
N GLN A 437 -13.74 14.17 -13.23
CA GLN A 437 -14.62 15.34 -13.30
C GLN A 437 -14.84 15.95 -11.91
N LEU A 438 -15.04 15.12 -10.90
CA LEU A 438 -15.14 15.60 -9.53
C LEU A 438 -13.85 16.31 -9.09
N TYR A 439 -12.68 15.75 -9.41
CA TYR A 439 -11.40 16.40 -9.13
C TYR A 439 -11.22 17.71 -9.92
N ALA A 440 -11.65 17.78 -11.18
CA ALA A 440 -11.62 19.02 -11.96
C ALA A 440 -12.39 20.15 -11.26
N GLY A 441 -13.58 19.86 -10.73
CA GLY A 441 -14.33 20.83 -9.92
C GLY A 441 -13.58 21.27 -8.65
N LEU A 442 -12.78 20.39 -8.03
CA LEU A 442 -11.93 20.79 -6.91
C LEU A 442 -10.80 21.72 -7.35
N THR A 443 -10.20 21.48 -8.52
CA THR A 443 -9.15 22.38 -9.04
C THR A 443 -9.67 23.76 -9.42
N GLU A 444 -10.89 23.87 -9.93
CA GLU A 444 -11.55 25.16 -10.17
C GLU A 444 -11.77 25.93 -8.87
N LYS A 445 -12.14 25.23 -7.80
CA LYS A 445 -12.44 25.87 -6.51
C LYS A 445 -11.20 26.21 -5.69
N TYR A 446 -10.19 25.35 -5.70
CA TYR A 446 -9.05 25.42 -4.79
C TYR A 446 -7.70 25.70 -5.47
N GLY A 447 -7.67 25.77 -6.79
CA GLY A 447 -6.45 25.87 -7.61
C GLY A 447 -5.91 24.50 -8.01
N ALA A 448 -5.18 24.46 -9.12
CA ALA A 448 -4.61 23.24 -9.68
C ALA A 448 -3.15 23.08 -9.21
N PRO A 449 -2.82 22.07 -8.39
CA PRO A 449 -1.45 21.84 -7.98
C PRO A 449 -0.63 21.16 -9.09
N ALA A 450 0.63 21.56 -9.22
CA ALA A 450 1.67 20.78 -9.89
C ALA A 450 2.47 20.04 -8.80
N TYR A 451 2.60 18.73 -8.95
CA TYR A 451 3.26 17.85 -8.00
C TYR A 451 4.29 16.95 -8.70
N ALA A 452 5.46 16.80 -8.13
CA ALA A 452 6.43 15.84 -8.61
C ALA A 452 7.40 15.41 -7.50
N ARG A 453 7.94 14.20 -7.66
CA ARG A 453 9.05 13.68 -6.87
C ARG A 453 10.32 13.67 -7.72
N VAL A 454 11.42 14.06 -7.12
CA VAL A 454 12.76 13.93 -7.69
C VAL A 454 13.67 13.27 -6.66
N ASP A 455 14.59 12.43 -7.15
CA ASP A 455 15.57 11.76 -6.31
C ASP A 455 16.93 12.49 -6.45
N ALA A 456 17.67 12.61 -5.35
CA ALA A 456 18.99 13.21 -5.32
C ALA A 456 19.99 12.24 -4.66
N PRO A 457 21.21 12.07 -5.21
CA PRO A 457 22.22 11.19 -4.61
C PRO A 457 22.54 11.61 -3.17
N ALA A 458 22.72 10.63 -2.28
CA ALA A 458 23.14 10.87 -0.90
C ALA A 458 23.90 9.68 -0.36
N SER A 459 25.01 9.96 0.31
CA SER A 459 25.76 8.98 1.07
C SER A 459 24.97 8.49 2.29
N ARG A 460 25.40 7.39 2.87
CA ARG A 460 24.81 6.85 4.11
C ARG A 460 24.85 7.87 5.27
N GLU A 461 25.94 8.65 5.34
CA GLU A 461 26.13 9.68 6.37
C GLU A 461 25.16 10.84 6.18
N GLU A 462 25.03 11.34 4.96
CA GLU A 462 24.06 12.39 4.61
C GLU A 462 22.63 11.95 4.88
N LYS A 463 22.27 10.71 4.53
CA LYS A 463 20.95 10.13 4.86
C LYS A 463 20.71 10.10 6.36
N ALA A 464 21.71 9.71 7.16
CA ALA A 464 21.62 9.68 8.62
C ALA A 464 21.51 11.08 9.24
N ARG A 465 22.16 12.09 8.65
CA ARG A 465 22.02 13.51 9.06
C ARG A 465 20.65 14.05 8.69
N LEU A 466 20.20 13.83 7.46
CA LEU A 466 18.88 14.27 7.00
C LEU A 466 17.77 13.78 7.91
N ALA A 467 17.85 12.52 8.36
CA ALA A 467 16.85 11.93 9.28
C ALA A 467 16.82 12.59 10.68
N LYS A 468 17.85 13.36 11.03
CA LYS A 468 18.02 13.98 12.36
C LYS A 468 17.97 15.51 12.33
N LEU A 469 17.69 16.11 11.17
CA LEU A 469 17.61 17.57 11.07
C LEU A 469 16.58 18.14 12.02
N SER A 470 16.86 19.35 12.49
CA SER A 470 15.94 20.19 13.25
C SER A 470 15.53 21.43 12.44
N PRO A 471 14.45 22.10 12.75
CA PRO A 471 14.05 23.35 12.07
C PRO A 471 15.12 24.44 12.10
N SER A 472 15.99 24.46 13.13
CA SER A 472 17.08 25.44 13.27
C SER A 472 18.24 25.23 12.28
N ASP A 473 18.33 24.04 11.67
CA ASP A 473 19.37 23.75 10.66
C ASP A 473 19.03 24.36 9.29
N VAL A 474 17.81 24.89 9.13
CA VAL A 474 17.37 25.57 7.90
C VAL A 474 17.50 27.08 8.07
N SER A 475 18.48 27.68 7.40
CA SER A 475 18.71 29.13 7.44
C SER A 475 17.86 29.93 6.43
N ALA A 476 17.32 29.26 5.39
CA ALA A 476 16.49 29.89 4.37
C ALA A 476 15.25 30.55 4.96
N LYS A 477 14.88 31.73 4.45
CA LYS A 477 13.68 32.47 4.84
C LYS A 477 12.60 32.49 3.77
N THR A 478 13.00 32.16 2.54
CA THR A 478 12.13 32.11 1.38
C THR A 478 12.36 30.79 0.62
N LEU A 479 11.34 30.37 -0.11
CA LEU A 479 11.35 29.24 -1.02
C LEU A 479 10.60 29.65 -2.29
N ALA A 480 11.29 29.60 -3.42
CA ALA A 480 10.77 29.98 -4.74
C ALA A 480 10.07 31.37 -4.74
N GLY A 481 10.67 32.34 -4.04
CA GLY A 481 10.17 33.72 -3.95
C GLY A 481 9.07 33.96 -2.91
N GLU A 482 8.56 32.92 -2.25
CA GLU A 482 7.57 33.06 -1.18
C GLU A 482 8.23 32.95 0.20
N ALA A 483 7.68 33.66 1.20
CA ALA A 483 8.11 33.50 2.57
C ALA A 483 7.81 32.08 3.10
N ILE A 484 8.78 31.47 3.78
CA ILE A 484 8.59 30.18 4.46
C ILE A 484 7.65 30.41 5.65
N THR A 485 6.58 29.62 5.71
CA THR A 485 5.59 29.66 6.80
C THR A 485 5.91 28.62 7.86
N ASP A 486 6.37 27.43 7.46
CA ASP A 486 6.64 26.31 8.39
C ASP A 486 7.86 25.51 7.95
N ILE A 487 8.60 25.02 8.95
CA ILE A 487 9.70 24.07 8.81
C ILE A 487 9.43 22.93 9.77
N LEU A 488 9.12 21.75 9.24
CA LEU A 488 8.66 20.61 10.02
C LEU A 488 9.68 19.47 9.98
N THR A 489 9.97 18.92 11.14
CA THR A 489 10.73 17.68 11.35
C THR A 489 9.93 16.65 12.16
N ALA A 490 8.74 17.06 12.63
CA ALA A 490 7.71 16.21 13.23
C ALA A 490 6.38 16.46 12.52
N ALA A 491 5.55 15.44 12.41
CA ALA A 491 4.25 15.54 11.75
C ALA A 491 3.24 16.28 12.65
N PRO A 492 2.49 17.27 12.11
CA PRO A 492 1.56 18.08 12.91
C PRO A 492 0.43 17.26 13.56
N GLY A 493 0.02 16.15 12.93
CA GLY A 493 -1.14 15.38 13.37
C GLY A 493 -0.89 14.52 14.60
N ASN A 494 0.34 14.04 14.81
CA ASN A 494 0.65 13.09 15.90
C ASN A 494 1.97 13.37 16.63
N GLY A 495 2.74 14.39 16.20
CA GLY A 495 4.03 14.73 16.81
C GLY A 495 5.18 13.77 16.50
N GLU A 496 4.94 12.74 15.70
CA GLU A 496 5.97 11.76 15.32
C GLU A 496 7.02 12.36 14.39
N ALA A 497 8.27 11.93 14.56
CA ALA A 497 9.37 12.37 13.71
C ALA A 497 9.13 11.93 12.25
N ILE A 498 9.28 12.87 11.30
CA ILE A 498 9.11 12.57 9.87
C ILE A 498 10.32 11.87 9.25
N GLY A 499 11.43 11.80 9.99
CA GLY A 499 12.68 11.22 9.49
C GLY A 499 13.26 12.00 8.31
N GLY A 500 13.12 13.33 8.33
CA GLY A 500 13.53 14.25 7.28
C GLY A 500 13.05 15.66 7.55
N LEU A 501 12.85 16.43 6.48
CA LEU A 501 12.49 17.84 6.53
C LEU A 501 11.31 18.13 5.60
N LYS A 502 10.31 18.91 6.07
CA LYS A 502 9.30 19.52 5.21
C LYS A 502 9.32 21.03 5.39
N VAL A 503 9.37 21.79 4.29
CA VAL A 503 9.34 23.25 4.26
C VAL A 503 8.12 23.70 3.49
N CYS A 504 7.33 24.60 4.07
CA CYS A 504 6.08 25.08 3.51
C CYS A 504 6.12 26.59 3.27
N THR A 505 5.41 27.02 2.24
CA THR A 505 5.03 28.40 1.96
C THR A 505 3.51 28.48 1.80
N GLN A 506 2.98 29.65 1.42
CA GLN A 506 1.55 29.80 1.18
C GLN A 506 1.02 28.93 0.02
N ASN A 507 1.80 28.76 -1.06
CA ASN A 507 1.36 28.09 -2.28
C ASN A 507 2.23 26.90 -2.67
N ALA A 508 3.28 26.60 -1.93
CA ALA A 508 4.19 25.50 -2.25
C ALA A 508 4.75 24.82 -1.00
N TRP A 509 5.25 23.63 -1.19
CA TRP A 509 6.02 22.93 -0.18
C TRP A 509 6.99 21.94 -0.84
N PHE A 510 8.02 21.57 -0.11
CA PHE A 510 8.78 20.37 -0.37
C PHE A 510 9.00 19.54 0.89
N ALA A 511 9.18 18.21 0.72
CA ALA A 511 9.62 17.32 1.78
C ALA A 511 10.80 16.49 1.29
N ALA A 512 11.90 16.47 2.06
CA ALA A 512 13.08 15.69 1.76
C ALA A 512 13.23 14.56 2.78
N ARG A 513 13.39 13.32 2.29
CA ARG A 513 13.48 12.11 3.13
C ARG A 513 14.52 11.13 2.59
N PRO A 514 15.35 10.50 3.45
CA PRO A 514 16.29 9.48 3.00
C PRO A 514 15.56 8.26 2.44
N SER A 515 16.09 7.65 1.39
CA SER A 515 15.66 6.33 0.94
C SER A 515 16.20 5.26 1.89
N GLY A 516 15.35 4.31 2.27
CA GLY A 516 15.75 3.17 3.09
C GLY A 516 16.56 2.11 2.34
N THR A 517 16.43 2.07 0.99
CA THR A 517 16.95 0.99 0.15
C THR A 517 17.97 1.46 -0.91
N GLU A 518 18.02 2.76 -1.18
CA GLU A 518 18.85 3.34 -2.24
C GLU A 518 19.77 4.44 -1.69
N ASP A 519 20.88 4.73 -2.35
CA ASP A 519 21.79 5.80 -1.98
C ASP A 519 21.34 7.16 -2.53
N VAL A 520 20.09 7.49 -2.18
CA VAL A 520 19.43 8.74 -2.53
C VAL A 520 18.58 9.26 -1.36
N TYR A 521 18.28 10.55 -1.38
CA TYR A 521 17.13 11.08 -0.70
C TYR A 521 16.06 11.51 -1.73
N LYS A 522 14.80 11.41 -1.31
CA LYS A 522 13.64 11.72 -2.15
C LYS A 522 13.12 13.09 -1.79
N VAL A 523 12.97 13.97 -2.79
CA VAL A 523 12.35 15.28 -2.65
C VAL A 523 10.98 15.22 -3.30
N TYR A 524 9.96 15.30 -2.47
CA TYR A 524 8.57 15.51 -2.90
C TYR A 524 8.32 17.01 -2.90
N ALA A 525 7.69 17.53 -3.93
CA ALA A 525 7.40 18.95 -4.01
C ALA A 525 6.05 19.20 -4.72
N GLU A 526 5.37 20.26 -4.31
CA GLU A 526 4.12 20.72 -4.88
C GLU A 526 4.06 22.24 -4.94
N SER A 527 3.40 22.76 -5.98
CA SER A 527 3.12 24.17 -6.12
C SER A 527 1.76 24.40 -6.75
N PHE A 528 0.97 25.33 -6.20
CA PHE A 528 -0.27 25.84 -6.77
C PHE A 528 -0.07 27.02 -7.74
N LEU A 529 1.19 27.43 -7.97
CA LEU A 529 1.56 28.46 -8.93
C LEU A 529 2.03 27.91 -10.29
N GLY A 530 1.81 26.60 -10.50
CA GLY A 530 2.05 25.93 -11.77
C GLY A 530 3.42 25.23 -11.89
N PRO A 531 3.66 24.58 -13.05
CA PRO A 531 4.82 23.70 -13.25
C PRO A 531 6.18 24.40 -13.19
N ASP A 532 6.27 25.65 -13.66
CA ASP A 532 7.56 26.36 -13.64
C ASP A 532 7.94 26.80 -12.23
N HIS A 533 6.97 27.22 -11.41
CA HIS A 533 7.21 27.47 -10.00
C HIS A 533 7.58 26.18 -9.26
N LEU A 534 6.97 25.05 -9.58
CA LEU A 534 7.37 23.75 -9.02
C LEU A 534 8.83 23.42 -9.32
N LYS A 535 9.32 23.66 -10.54
CA LYS A 535 10.75 23.46 -10.89
C LYS A 535 11.66 24.33 -10.04
N GLN A 536 11.27 25.58 -9.78
CA GLN A 536 12.01 26.47 -8.89
C GLN A 536 12.02 25.95 -7.47
N VAL A 537 10.87 25.51 -6.93
CA VAL A 537 10.77 24.86 -5.61
C VAL A 537 11.71 23.66 -5.52
N GLN A 538 11.75 22.81 -6.53
CA GLN A 538 12.63 21.63 -6.54
C GLN A 538 14.12 21.98 -6.59
N ALA A 539 14.50 23.04 -7.33
CA ALA A 539 15.87 23.51 -7.40
C ALA A 539 16.32 24.06 -6.03
N GLU A 540 15.56 24.97 -5.46
CA GLU A 540 15.84 25.58 -4.17
C GLU A 540 15.74 24.58 -3.00
N ALA A 541 14.85 23.57 -3.08
CA ALA A 541 14.79 22.48 -2.10
C ALA A 541 16.13 21.75 -1.97
N ARG A 542 16.84 21.49 -3.07
CA ARG A 542 18.14 20.85 -3.04
C ARG A 542 19.20 21.74 -2.36
N GLU A 543 19.15 23.05 -2.61
CA GLU A 543 20.04 24.02 -1.97
C GLU A 543 19.79 24.11 -0.46
N VAL A 544 18.52 24.17 -0.05
CA VAL A 544 18.12 24.17 1.37
C VAL A 544 18.58 22.91 2.08
N VAL A 545 18.38 21.74 1.47
CA VAL A 545 18.82 20.46 2.05
C VAL A 545 20.35 20.41 2.11
N ALA A 546 21.06 20.79 1.05
CA ALA A 546 22.52 20.81 1.04
C ALA A 546 23.08 21.76 2.11
N GLY A 547 22.50 22.95 2.26
CA GLY A 547 22.87 23.91 3.32
C GLY A 547 22.64 23.34 4.73
N ALA A 548 21.50 22.69 4.98
CA ALA A 548 21.20 22.06 6.27
C ALA A 548 22.12 20.84 6.58
N LEU A 549 22.58 20.15 5.54
CA LEU A 549 23.54 19.05 5.69
C LEU A 549 24.99 19.52 5.85
N ALA A 550 25.33 20.72 5.43
CA ALA A 550 26.70 21.28 5.56
C ALA A 550 26.99 21.87 6.95
N GLY A 551 25.96 22.40 7.65
CA GLY A 551 26.06 22.90 9.02
C GLY A 551 26.17 21.78 10.03
#